data_7d21af1fd52bbaafb7d67ff542237094
#
_entry.id   7d21af1fd52bbaafb7d67ff542237094
#
_cell.length_a   1.000
_cell.length_b   1.000
_cell.length_c   1.000
_cell.angle_alpha   90.00
_cell.angle_beta   90.00
_cell.angle_gamma   90.00
#
_symmetry.space_group_name_H-M   'P 1'
#
loop_
_entity.id
_entity.type
_entity.pdbx_description
1 polymer ?
#
loop_
_entity_poly.entity_id
_entity_poly.type
_entity_poly.pdbx_seq_one_letter_code
_entity_poly.pdbx_strand_id
1 'polypeptide(L)'
;IGTGLVGSEMCIRDRYDVVDRQQAQKLAEGNPNSFLHVVRAEIDLPEIDNVYSDAVYDKAKKNLDRFILDGILIQEEEASLYLYSQKMEDHIQYGIVATCHCEEYECGNIKIHEKTRKLKEEDRIRYVDEQNANTGPVFLAYRDCVLINKIVEETKATSPIYHFIADDSVEHTVWKFQDPSLVEKAFANIKSAYVADGHHRSASAVKVASMRRDANPNHTGNENYNYFLTVFFPESELKILPYNRVLKSLDLSIDDFRTQLSEVFSIEANGVSTPRR
;
A
#
# COMPACT_ATOMS: atom_id res chain seq x y z
N ILE A 1 -13.18 4.14 14.44
CA ILE A 1 -11.84 3.57 14.23
C ILE A 1 -12.06 2.11 13.89
N GLY A 2 -11.91 1.77 12.61
CA GLY A 2 -12.13 0.40 12.15
C GLY A 2 -11.10 -0.56 12.78
N THR A 3 -11.58 -1.70 13.26
CA THR A 3 -10.71 -2.78 13.71
C THR A 3 -10.01 -3.36 12.49
N GLY A 4 -8.72 -3.06 12.33
CA GLY A 4 -7.89 -3.61 11.25
C GLY A 4 -7.61 -5.09 11.48
N LEU A 5 -7.60 -5.89 10.42
CA LEU A 5 -7.01 -7.21 10.44
C LEU A 5 -5.49 -7.06 10.40
N VAL A 6 -4.79 -7.58 11.39
CA VAL A 6 -3.32 -7.55 11.44
C VAL A 6 -2.80 -8.97 11.41
N GLY A 7 -2.09 -9.30 10.35
CA GLY A 7 -1.29 -10.51 10.26
C GLY A 7 0.14 -10.14 9.85
N SER A 8 1.13 -10.91 10.26
CA SER A 8 2.54 -10.65 9.94
C SER A 8 2.79 -10.45 8.44
N GLU A 9 2.02 -11.10 7.59
CA GLU A 9 2.16 -11.02 6.13
C GLU A 9 1.44 -9.82 5.48
N MET A 10 0.57 -9.11 6.20
CA MET A 10 -0.07 -7.89 5.67
C MET A 10 0.89 -6.71 5.52
N CYS A 11 1.94 -6.67 6.34
CA CYS A 11 2.96 -5.64 6.24
C CYS A 11 4.01 -5.97 5.18
N ILE A 12 4.20 -7.28 4.88
CA ILE A 12 5.11 -7.76 3.82
C ILE A 12 4.32 -7.92 2.55
N ARG A 13 4.17 -6.85 1.85
CA ARG A 13 3.43 -6.97 0.64
C ARG A 13 4.36 -6.94 -0.55
N ASP A 14 4.47 -8.09 -1.20
CA ASP A 14 4.87 -8.13 -2.60
C ASP A 14 4.05 -7.09 -3.37
N ARG A 15 4.72 -6.28 -4.15
CA ARG A 15 4.07 -5.25 -4.98
C ARG A 15 3.19 -5.95 -6.02
N TYR A 16 1.99 -6.37 -5.61
CA TYR A 16 1.04 -7.11 -6.44
C TYR A 16 0.69 -6.38 -7.75
N ASP A 17 0.85 -5.07 -7.77
CA ASP A 17 0.56 -4.18 -8.89
C ASP A 17 1.69 -4.09 -9.91
N VAL A 18 2.89 -4.61 -9.61
CA VAL A 18 4.06 -4.63 -10.50
C VAL A 18 4.47 -6.03 -10.93
N VAL A 19 3.85 -7.10 -10.38
CA VAL A 19 4.09 -8.47 -10.80
C VAL A 19 3.01 -8.94 -11.76
N ASP A 20 3.39 -9.66 -12.80
CA ASP A 20 2.44 -10.35 -13.67
C ASP A 20 1.91 -11.64 -13.01
N ARG A 21 0.94 -12.30 -13.66
CA ARG A 21 0.33 -13.53 -13.14
C ARG A 21 1.34 -14.64 -12.90
N GLN A 22 2.28 -14.86 -13.81
CA GLN A 22 3.27 -15.94 -13.69
C GLN A 22 4.26 -15.65 -12.56
N GLN A 23 4.67 -14.41 -12.42
CA GLN A 23 5.52 -13.97 -11.30
C GLN A 23 4.81 -14.12 -9.96
N ALA A 24 3.54 -13.71 -9.87
CA ALA A 24 2.74 -13.85 -8.65
C ALA A 24 2.57 -15.33 -8.27
N GLN A 25 2.31 -16.20 -9.25
CA GLN A 25 2.20 -17.65 -9.04
C GLN A 25 3.50 -18.25 -8.50
N LYS A 26 4.66 -17.84 -9.09
CA LYS A 26 5.97 -18.30 -8.63
C LYS A 26 6.30 -17.83 -7.21
N LEU A 27 5.95 -16.58 -6.87
CA LEU A 27 6.17 -16.03 -5.53
C LEU A 27 5.29 -16.70 -4.47
N ALA A 28 4.09 -17.15 -4.85
CA ALA A 28 3.18 -17.85 -3.94
C ALA A 28 3.43 -19.38 -3.91
N GLU A 29 4.32 -19.90 -4.77
CA GLU A 29 4.57 -21.34 -4.89
C GLU A 29 5.09 -21.94 -3.58
N GLY A 30 4.43 -23.00 -3.10
CA GLY A 30 4.79 -23.65 -1.85
C GLY A 30 4.39 -22.92 -0.57
N ASN A 31 3.84 -21.71 -0.68
CA ASN A 31 3.34 -20.94 0.47
C ASN A 31 1.82 -20.73 0.37
N PRO A 32 0.99 -21.62 0.95
CA PRO A 32 -0.47 -21.48 0.95
C PRO A 32 -0.97 -20.27 1.73
N ASN A 33 -0.10 -19.65 2.53
CA ASN A 33 -0.40 -18.46 3.33
C ASN A 33 0.13 -17.17 2.69
N SER A 34 0.67 -17.24 1.47
CA SER A 34 1.03 -16.02 0.73
C SER A 34 -0.20 -15.14 0.53
N PHE A 35 -0.10 -13.87 0.88
CA PHE A 35 -1.20 -12.92 0.70
C PHE A 35 -1.53 -12.65 -0.78
N LEU A 36 -0.66 -13.07 -1.70
CA LEU A 36 -0.94 -13.06 -3.14
C LEU A 36 -2.20 -13.87 -3.50
N HIS A 37 -2.52 -14.94 -2.77
CA HIS A 37 -3.78 -15.68 -2.93
C HIS A 37 -5.03 -14.80 -2.69
N VAL A 38 -4.90 -13.76 -1.87
CA VAL A 38 -5.99 -12.82 -1.56
C VAL A 38 -6.06 -11.67 -2.55
N VAL A 39 -4.92 -11.11 -2.98
CA VAL A 39 -4.87 -9.89 -3.80
C VAL A 39 -4.63 -10.13 -5.29
N ARG A 40 -4.28 -11.37 -5.66
CA ARG A 40 -4.02 -11.88 -7.02
C ARG A 40 -4.62 -13.27 -7.18
N ALA A 41 -5.89 -13.43 -6.78
CA ALA A 41 -6.56 -14.72 -6.66
C ALA A 41 -6.68 -15.52 -7.99
N GLU A 42 -6.43 -14.87 -9.12
CA GLU A 42 -6.31 -15.54 -10.42
C GLU A 42 -5.16 -16.54 -10.50
N ILE A 43 -4.18 -16.49 -9.57
CA ILE A 43 -3.11 -17.50 -9.51
C ILE A 43 -3.64 -18.88 -9.10
N ASP A 44 -4.76 -18.92 -8.38
CA ASP A 44 -5.44 -20.15 -7.95
C ASP A 44 -6.42 -20.71 -8.98
N LEU A 45 -6.58 -20.04 -10.12
CA LEU A 45 -7.55 -20.37 -11.15
C LEU A 45 -6.83 -20.54 -12.50
N PRO A 46 -6.05 -21.60 -12.69
CA PRO A 46 -5.20 -21.77 -13.89
C PRO A 46 -5.98 -21.74 -15.20
N GLU A 47 -7.22 -22.21 -15.19
CA GLU A 47 -8.09 -22.29 -16.37
C GLU A 47 -8.78 -20.98 -16.74
N ILE A 48 -8.54 -19.89 -15.98
CA ILE A 48 -9.25 -18.63 -16.22
C ILE A 48 -8.46 -17.74 -17.18
N ASP A 49 -9.10 -17.34 -18.28
CA ASP A 49 -8.53 -16.43 -19.26
C ASP A 49 -8.75 -14.97 -18.87
N ASN A 50 -9.94 -14.67 -18.33
CA ASN A 50 -10.30 -13.31 -17.92
C ASN A 50 -10.04 -13.08 -16.42
N VAL A 51 -8.95 -12.41 -16.11
CA VAL A 51 -8.56 -12.05 -14.72
C VAL A 51 -9.53 -11.07 -14.03
N TYR A 52 -10.48 -10.50 -14.76
CA TYR A 52 -11.53 -9.61 -14.25
C TYR A 52 -12.90 -10.29 -14.14
N SER A 53 -12.96 -11.61 -14.19
CA SER A 53 -14.20 -12.36 -14.04
C SER A 53 -14.65 -12.45 -12.59
N ASP A 54 -15.95 -12.65 -12.36
CA ASP A 54 -16.54 -12.80 -11.01
C ASP A 54 -15.87 -13.91 -10.21
N ALA A 55 -15.49 -15.01 -10.87
CA ALA A 55 -14.82 -16.15 -10.24
C ALA A 55 -13.50 -15.75 -9.54
N VAL A 56 -12.77 -14.72 -10.03
CA VAL A 56 -11.53 -14.24 -9.41
C VAL A 56 -11.84 -13.53 -8.10
N TYR A 57 -12.84 -12.67 -8.09
CA TYR A 57 -13.22 -11.92 -6.89
C TYR A 57 -13.84 -12.83 -5.82
N ASP A 58 -14.68 -13.79 -6.23
CA ASP A 58 -15.21 -14.84 -5.34
C ASP A 58 -14.09 -15.67 -4.72
N LYS A 59 -13.06 -16.02 -5.51
CA LYS A 59 -11.89 -16.75 -5.02
C LYS A 59 -11.07 -15.92 -4.04
N ALA A 60 -10.87 -14.65 -4.33
CA ALA A 60 -10.18 -13.71 -3.45
C ALA A 60 -10.88 -13.59 -2.09
N LYS A 61 -12.21 -13.47 -2.10
CA LYS A 61 -13.02 -13.46 -0.88
C LYS A 61 -12.87 -14.76 -0.09
N LYS A 62 -13.02 -15.91 -0.74
CA LYS A 62 -12.85 -17.23 -0.10
C LYS A 62 -11.47 -17.40 0.51
N ASN A 63 -10.42 -16.92 -0.15
CA ASN A 63 -9.07 -16.98 0.38
C ASN A 63 -8.91 -16.09 1.62
N LEU A 64 -9.47 -14.88 1.60
CA LEU A 64 -9.47 -14.00 2.78
C LEU A 64 -10.25 -14.62 3.95
N ASP A 65 -11.45 -15.14 3.69
CA ASP A 65 -12.27 -15.81 4.69
C ASP A 65 -11.52 -17.01 5.31
N ARG A 66 -10.79 -17.79 4.49
CA ARG A 66 -9.93 -18.88 4.96
C ARG A 66 -8.83 -18.36 5.89
N PHE A 67 -8.14 -17.28 5.54
CA PHE A 67 -7.08 -16.71 6.38
C PHE A 67 -7.60 -16.29 7.75
N ILE A 68 -8.83 -15.79 7.81
CA ILE A 68 -9.49 -15.42 9.07
C ILE A 68 -9.88 -16.68 9.86
N LEU A 69 -10.51 -17.67 9.21
CA LEU A 69 -10.95 -18.91 9.84
C LEU A 69 -9.78 -19.75 10.40
N ASP A 70 -8.67 -19.77 9.66
CA ASP A 70 -7.46 -20.51 10.06
C ASP A 70 -6.62 -19.74 11.10
N GLY A 71 -7.02 -18.52 11.50
CA GLY A 71 -6.32 -17.69 12.46
C GLY A 71 -4.99 -17.12 11.96
N ILE A 72 -4.78 -17.12 10.63
CA ILE A 72 -3.61 -16.46 9.99
C ILE A 72 -3.75 -14.95 10.10
N LEU A 73 -4.97 -14.44 9.88
CA LEU A 73 -5.36 -13.08 10.17
C LEU A 73 -6.27 -13.06 11.39
N ILE A 74 -5.89 -12.25 12.36
CA ILE A 74 -6.68 -12.05 13.58
C ILE A 74 -7.20 -10.63 13.63
N GLN A 75 -8.40 -10.46 14.17
CA GLN A 75 -8.96 -9.16 14.45
C GLN A 75 -8.56 -8.73 15.86
N GLU A 76 -7.99 -7.53 15.99
CA GLU A 76 -7.70 -6.95 17.28
C GLU A 76 -9.01 -6.68 18.06
N GLU A 77 -8.99 -6.93 19.37
CA GLU A 77 -10.14 -6.66 20.25
C GLU A 77 -10.38 -5.16 20.43
N GLU A 78 -9.30 -4.37 20.43
CA GLU A 78 -9.32 -2.93 20.60
C GLU A 78 -8.79 -2.21 19.37
N ALA A 79 -9.37 -1.05 19.07
CA ALA A 79 -8.85 -0.16 18.04
C ALA A 79 -7.42 0.27 18.37
N SER A 80 -6.51 0.08 17.43
CA SER A 80 -5.08 0.26 17.65
C SER A 80 -4.42 0.98 16.49
N LEU A 81 -3.33 1.69 16.80
CA LEU A 81 -2.40 2.22 15.81
C LEU A 81 -1.05 1.50 15.95
N TYR A 82 -0.32 1.42 14.85
CA TYR A 82 0.96 0.73 14.85
C TYR A 82 2.05 1.61 14.24
N LEU A 83 3.25 1.52 14.82
CA LEU A 83 4.46 1.99 14.19
C LEU A 83 5.05 0.86 13.37
N TYR A 84 5.38 1.15 12.12
CA TYR A 84 5.95 0.19 11.18
C TYR A 84 7.26 0.72 10.63
N SER A 85 8.31 -0.08 10.64
CA SER A 85 9.56 0.28 9.98
C SER A 85 9.91 -0.68 8.85
N GLN A 86 10.51 -0.10 7.83
CA GLN A 86 11.20 -0.82 6.76
C GLN A 86 12.65 -0.38 6.73
N LYS A 87 13.56 -1.38 6.75
CA LYS A 87 14.99 -1.14 6.59
C LYS A 87 15.49 -1.86 5.36
N MET A 88 15.99 -1.11 4.40
CA MET A 88 16.61 -1.60 3.18
C MET A 88 18.03 -1.07 3.09
N GLU A 89 19.01 -1.96 3.17
CA GLU A 89 20.42 -1.59 3.30
C GLU A 89 20.65 -0.70 4.54
N ASP A 90 21.17 0.52 4.33
CA ASP A 90 21.42 1.51 5.39
C ASP A 90 20.24 2.48 5.61
N HIS A 91 19.19 2.38 4.79
CA HIS A 91 18.04 3.27 4.90
C HIS A 91 16.92 2.64 5.72
N ILE A 92 16.50 3.36 6.76
CA ILE A 92 15.35 2.98 7.60
C ILE A 92 14.32 4.08 7.51
N GLN A 93 13.04 3.70 7.34
CA GLN A 93 11.91 4.61 7.42
C GLN A 93 10.86 4.08 8.40
N TYR A 94 10.25 4.99 9.17
CA TYR A 94 9.23 4.67 10.16
C TYR A 94 7.90 5.29 9.76
N GLY A 95 6.87 4.46 9.64
CA GLY A 95 5.53 4.89 9.25
C GLY A 95 4.49 4.53 10.30
N ILE A 96 3.44 5.32 10.38
CA ILE A 96 2.32 5.09 11.28
C ILE A 96 1.20 4.44 10.49
N VAL A 97 0.86 3.21 10.87
CA VAL A 97 -0.26 2.44 10.30
C VAL A 97 -1.55 2.84 11.00
N ALA A 98 -2.50 3.32 10.23
CA ALA A 98 -3.80 3.77 10.70
C ALA A 98 -4.87 3.58 9.63
N THR A 99 -6.12 3.73 9.99
CA THR A 99 -7.19 3.97 9.04
C THR A 99 -7.44 5.46 8.87
N CYS A 100 -7.71 5.90 7.64
CA CYS A 100 -8.02 7.28 7.32
C CYS A 100 -9.46 7.39 6.81
N HIS A 101 -10.17 8.42 7.24
CA HIS A 101 -11.54 8.64 6.80
C HIS A 101 -11.58 9.08 5.33
N CYS A 102 -12.50 8.54 4.55
CA CYS A 102 -12.62 8.84 3.11
C CYS A 102 -12.88 10.32 2.83
N GLU A 103 -13.54 11.05 3.74
CA GLU A 103 -13.76 12.49 3.60
C GLU A 103 -12.45 13.28 3.51
N GLU A 104 -11.37 12.84 4.17
CA GLU A 104 -10.06 13.50 4.09
C GLU A 104 -9.51 13.51 2.66
N TYR A 105 -9.85 12.48 1.90
CA TYR A 105 -9.54 12.43 0.47
C TYR A 105 -10.51 13.27 -0.35
N GLU A 106 -11.82 13.18 -0.07
CA GLU A 106 -12.89 13.89 -0.79
C GLU A 106 -12.77 15.40 -0.65
N CYS A 107 -12.46 15.91 0.55
CA CYS A 107 -12.27 17.36 0.81
C CYS A 107 -10.87 17.86 0.41
N GLY A 108 -9.99 16.98 -0.03
CA GLY A 108 -8.66 17.32 -0.53
C GLY A 108 -7.63 17.62 0.56
N ASN A 109 -7.80 17.14 1.79
CA ASN A 109 -6.76 17.14 2.82
C ASN A 109 -5.68 16.11 2.47
N ILE A 110 -6.07 15.00 1.84
CA ILE A 110 -5.14 14.08 1.20
C ILE A 110 -4.94 14.52 -0.25
N LYS A 111 -3.71 14.96 -0.56
CA LYS A 111 -3.34 15.47 -1.88
C LYS A 111 -2.95 14.33 -2.81
N ILE A 112 -3.44 14.40 -4.05
CA ILE A 112 -3.13 13.45 -5.12
C ILE A 112 -2.34 14.16 -6.21
N HIS A 113 -1.46 13.44 -6.89
CA HIS A 113 -0.66 13.96 -8.02
C HIS A 113 -0.74 13.09 -9.28
N GLU A 114 -1.44 11.96 -9.21
CA GLU A 114 -1.62 11.04 -10.32
C GLU A 114 -3.11 10.75 -10.54
N LYS A 115 -3.50 10.68 -11.83
CA LYS A 115 -4.86 10.23 -12.22
C LYS A 115 -4.89 8.71 -12.30
N THR A 116 -5.97 8.13 -11.81
CA THR A 116 -6.20 6.69 -11.87
C THR A 116 -6.60 6.23 -13.28
N ARG A 117 -6.23 5.00 -13.64
CA ARG A 117 -6.69 4.35 -14.88
C ARG A 117 -8.00 3.63 -14.58
N LYS A 118 -9.04 3.94 -15.37
CA LYS A 118 -10.41 3.45 -15.17
C LYS A 118 -10.49 1.93 -14.93
N LEU A 119 -9.87 1.13 -15.81
CA LEU A 119 -9.91 -0.34 -15.67
C LEU A 119 -9.27 -0.85 -14.38
N LYS A 120 -8.15 -0.25 -13.95
CA LYS A 120 -7.49 -0.62 -12.69
C LYS A 120 -8.29 -0.16 -11.46
N GLU A 121 -8.96 0.97 -11.56
CA GLU A 121 -9.83 1.49 -10.50
C GLU A 121 -11.06 0.59 -10.34
N GLU A 122 -11.74 0.25 -11.43
CA GLU A 122 -12.89 -0.66 -11.44
C GLU A 122 -12.54 -2.03 -10.85
N ASP A 123 -11.38 -2.58 -11.19
CA ASP A 123 -10.88 -3.82 -10.62
C ASP A 123 -10.67 -3.72 -9.10
N ARG A 124 -10.05 -2.64 -8.62
CA ARG A 124 -9.83 -2.44 -7.17
C ARG A 124 -11.13 -2.16 -6.43
N ILE A 125 -12.09 -1.44 -7.02
CA ILE A 125 -13.44 -1.26 -6.46
C ILE A 125 -14.08 -2.62 -6.20
N ARG A 126 -14.05 -3.52 -7.17
CA ARG A 126 -14.60 -4.87 -7.02
C ARG A 126 -13.91 -5.67 -5.92
N TYR A 127 -12.57 -5.65 -5.87
CA TYR A 127 -11.83 -6.31 -4.79
C TYR A 127 -12.25 -5.81 -3.40
N VAL A 128 -12.30 -4.49 -3.20
CA VAL A 128 -12.68 -3.89 -1.90
C VAL A 128 -14.13 -4.21 -1.55
N ASP A 129 -15.03 -4.13 -2.53
CA ASP A 129 -16.45 -4.35 -2.29
C ASP A 129 -16.77 -5.82 -1.99
N GLU A 130 -16.26 -6.75 -2.79
CA GLU A 130 -16.48 -8.20 -2.61
C GLU A 130 -15.83 -8.75 -1.35
N GLN A 131 -14.60 -8.35 -1.06
CA GLN A 131 -13.88 -8.79 0.14
C GLN A 131 -14.36 -8.07 1.41
N ASN A 132 -15.05 -6.95 1.28
CA ASN A 132 -15.40 -6.06 2.40
C ASN A 132 -14.18 -5.68 3.25
N ALA A 133 -13.03 -5.49 2.61
CA ALA A 133 -11.74 -5.26 3.27
C ALA A 133 -10.80 -4.41 2.42
N ASN A 134 -9.99 -3.59 3.09
CA ASN A 134 -8.85 -2.91 2.49
C ASN A 134 -7.62 -3.82 2.59
N THR A 135 -7.34 -4.58 1.55
CA THR A 135 -6.27 -5.59 1.52
C THR A 135 -4.88 -5.03 1.23
N GLY A 136 -4.69 -3.73 1.36
CA GLY A 136 -3.40 -3.11 1.22
C GLY A 136 -3.38 -1.64 1.57
N PRO A 137 -2.35 -1.19 2.31
CA PRO A 137 -2.25 0.19 2.76
C PRO A 137 -1.99 1.15 1.60
N VAL A 138 -2.52 2.36 1.75
CA VAL A 138 -2.11 3.52 0.94
C VAL A 138 -0.91 4.16 1.62
N PHE A 139 0.15 4.40 0.85
CA PHE A 139 1.34 5.06 1.34
C PHE A 139 1.13 6.58 1.28
N LEU A 140 1.10 7.22 2.43
CA LEU A 140 0.93 8.66 2.57
C LEU A 140 2.20 9.30 3.13
N ALA A 141 2.59 10.43 2.57
CA ALA A 141 3.64 11.28 3.10
C ALA A 141 3.02 12.47 3.85
N TYR A 142 3.68 12.94 4.91
CA TYR A 142 3.30 14.16 5.63
C TYR A 142 4.53 15.01 5.98
N ARG A 143 4.32 16.29 6.25
CA ARG A 143 5.37 17.20 6.69
C ARG A 143 5.78 16.89 8.13
N ASP A 144 7.07 16.83 8.39
CA ASP A 144 7.61 16.52 9.71
C ASP A 144 6.94 17.28 10.84
N CYS A 145 6.68 16.55 11.94
CA CYS A 145 6.08 17.10 13.14
C CYS A 145 6.85 16.63 14.37
N VAL A 146 7.44 17.58 15.09
CA VAL A 146 8.28 17.29 16.27
C VAL A 146 7.55 16.44 17.31
N LEU A 147 6.26 16.69 17.50
CA LEU A 147 5.46 15.91 18.45
C LEU A 147 5.30 14.44 18.02
N ILE A 148 5.03 14.22 16.74
CA ILE A 148 4.91 12.86 16.19
C ILE A 148 6.27 12.15 16.27
N ASN A 149 7.35 12.82 15.88
CA ASN A 149 8.69 12.26 15.95
C ASN A 149 9.05 11.81 17.37
N LYS A 150 8.69 12.61 18.40
CA LYS A 150 8.88 12.24 19.80
C LYS A 150 8.11 10.97 20.18
N ILE A 151 6.84 10.88 19.82
CA ILE A 151 5.99 9.69 20.09
C ILE A 151 6.57 8.46 19.39
N VAL A 152 7.08 8.60 18.16
CA VAL A 152 7.75 7.54 17.42
C VAL A 152 8.99 7.05 18.15
N GLU A 153 9.88 7.97 18.61
CA GLU A 153 11.09 7.57 19.36
C GLU A 153 10.76 6.86 20.68
N GLU A 154 9.75 7.32 21.41
CA GLU A 154 9.27 6.65 22.62
C GLU A 154 8.74 5.24 22.32
N THR A 155 8.02 5.06 21.22
CA THR A 155 7.46 3.76 20.80
C THR A 155 8.55 2.78 20.36
N LYS A 156 9.58 3.24 19.64
CA LYS A 156 10.74 2.44 19.22
C LYS A 156 11.51 1.86 20.40
N ALA A 157 11.48 2.52 21.56
CA ALA A 157 12.13 2.05 22.79
C ALA A 157 11.37 0.87 23.45
N THR A 158 10.16 0.54 22.98
CA THR A 158 9.39 -0.60 23.47
C THR A 158 9.73 -1.89 22.70
N SER A 159 9.23 -3.03 23.18
CA SER A 159 9.38 -4.30 22.47
C SER A 159 8.46 -4.32 21.23
N PRO A 160 8.97 -4.68 20.06
CA PRO A 160 8.14 -4.86 18.87
C PRO A 160 7.22 -6.07 19.03
N ILE A 161 6.07 -6.02 18.36
CA ILE A 161 5.14 -7.16 18.29
C ILE A 161 5.50 -8.10 17.13
N TYR A 162 6.12 -7.57 16.06
CA TYR A 162 6.65 -8.36 14.94
C TYR A 162 8.01 -7.82 14.52
N HIS A 163 8.90 -8.75 14.16
CA HIS A 163 10.21 -8.45 13.58
C HIS A 163 10.62 -9.63 12.69
N PHE A 164 10.92 -9.35 11.42
CA PHE A 164 11.38 -10.36 10.46
C PHE A 164 12.13 -9.71 9.29
N ILE A 165 12.86 -10.52 8.56
CA ILE A 165 13.53 -10.16 7.32
C ILE A 165 12.84 -10.93 6.18
N ALA A 166 12.35 -10.22 5.18
CA ALA A 166 11.70 -10.80 4.01
C ALA A 166 12.73 -11.36 3.00
N ASP A 167 12.29 -12.15 2.03
CA ASP A 167 13.15 -12.80 1.04
C ASP A 167 13.93 -11.79 0.17
N ASP A 168 13.43 -10.57 0.04
CA ASP A 168 14.11 -9.46 -0.64
C ASP A 168 15.16 -8.75 0.24
N SER A 169 15.44 -9.29 1.41
CA SER A 169 16.36 -8.75 2.43
C SER A 169 15.90 -7.42 3.06
N VAL A 170 14.65 -7.05 2.91
CA VAL A 170 14.06 -5.92 3.64
C VAL A 170 13.69 -6.39 5.05
N GLU A 171 14.14 -5.63 6.05
CA GLU A 171 13.82 -5.88 7.44
C GLU A 171 12.55 -5.10 7.81
N HIS A 172 11.60 -5.80 8.42
CA HIS A 172 10.30 -5.27 8.82
C HIS A 172 10.13 -5.36 10.32
N THR A 173 9.71 -4.27 10.95
CA THR A 173 9.42 -4.27 12.39
C THR A 173 8.12 -3.52 12.66
N VAL A 174 7.30 -4.05 13.57
CA VAL A 174 6.01 -3.47 13.95
C VAL A 174 5.94 -3.33 15.46
N TRP A 175 5.53 -2.16 15.93
CA TRP A 175 5.21 -1.87 17.33
C TRP A 175 3.74 -1.44 17.44
N LYS A 176 3.13 -1.70 18.58
CA LYS A 176 1.80 -1.17 18.90
C LYS A 176 1.96 0.09 19.75
N PHE A 177 1.29 1.18 19.40
CA PHE A 177 1.24 2.37 20.24
C PHE A 177 0.49 2.08 21.55
N GLN A 178 1.06 2.47 22.68
CA GLN A 178 0.43 2.29 23.98
C GLN A 178 -0.78 3.22 24.17
N ASP A 179 -0.69 4.44 23.65
CA ASP A 179 -1.77 5.43 23.67
C ASP A 179 -2.01 5.99 22.25
N PRO A 180 -2.91 5.36 21.47
CA PRO A 180 -3.28 5.85 20.14
C PRO A 180 -3.77 7.29 20.13
N SER A 181 -4.40 7.76 21.22
CA SER A 181 -4.99 9.11 21.30
C SER A 181 -3.96 10.22 21.22
N LEU A 182 -2.72 9.97 21.65
CA LEU A 182 -1.61 10.91 21.52
C LEU A 182 -1.22 11.11 20.05
N VAL A 183 -1.19 10.01 19.30
CA VAL A 183 -0.91 10.05 17.86
C VAL A 183 -2.01 10.80 17.11
N GLU A 184 -3.28 10.48 17.38
CA GLU A 184 -4.44 11.16 16.77
C GLU A 184 -4.41 12.67 17.04
N LYS A 185 -4.18 13.09 18.29
CA LYS A 185 -4.06 14.52 18.64
C LYS A 185 -2.89 15.21 17.95
N ALA A 186 -1.77 14.51 17.77
CA ALA A 186 -0.62 15.06 17.05
C ALA A 186 -0.94 15.22 15.56
N PHE A 187 -1.59 14.23 14.94
CA PHE A 187 -2.01 14.28 13.54
C PHE A 187 -3.07 15.36 13.26
N ALA A 188 -3.90 15.74 14.22
CA ALA A 188 -4.86 16.84 14.08
C ALA A 188 -4.21 18.16 13.71
N ASN A 189 -2.89 18.31 13.91
CA ASN A 189 -2.12 19.50 13.51
C ASN A 189 -1.52 19.38 12.11
N ILE A 190 -1.61 18.22 11.45
CA ILE A 190 -1.11 18.01 10.09
C ILE A 190 -2.16 18.51 9.09
N LYS A 191 -1.81 19.57 8.37
CA LYS A 191 -2.74 20.24 7.44
C LYS A 191 -3.07 19.42 6.21
N SER A 192 -2.15 18.60 5.75
CA SER A 192 -2.33 17.77 4.56
C SER A 192 -1.38 16.58 4.57
N ALA A 193 -1.87 15.47 4.04
CA ALA A 193 -1.05 14.32 3.64
C ALA A 193 -1.02 14.22 2.12
N TYR A 194 -0.07 13.47 1.59
CA TYR A 194 0.19 13.36 0.16
C TYR A 194 0.26 11.88 -0.23
N VAL A 195 -0.51 11.44 -1.22
CA VAL A 195 -0.40 10.07 -1.70
C VAL A 195 0.96 9.90 -2.38
N ALA A 196 1.85 9.14 -1.77
CA ALA A 196 3.13 8.76 -2.35
C ALA A 196 3.00 7.50 -3.22
N ASP A 197 2.19 6.53 -2.78
CA ASP A 197 1.83 5.33 -3.56
C ASP A 197 0.43 4.85 -3.18
N GLY A 198 -0.26 4.20 -4.15
CA GLY A 198 -1.59 3.64 -3.93
C GLY A 198 -2.74 4.53 -4.36
N HIS A 199 -2.57 5.37 -5.38
CA HIS A 199 -3.64 6.21 -5.94
C HIS A 199 -4.89 5.41 -6.33
N HIS A 200 -4.73 4.22 -6.92
CA HIS A 200 -5.86 3.34 -7.24
C HIS A 200 -6.53 2.78 -5.99
N ARG A 201 -5.76 2.47 -4.94
CA ARG A 201 -6.29 1.94 -3.67
C ARG A 201 -7.11 2.99 -2.92
N SER A 202 -6.60 4.21 -2.80
CA SER A 202 -7.33 5.31 -2.17
C SER A 202 -8.59 5.68 -2.95
N ALA A 203 -8.49 5.86 -4.27
CA ALA A 203 -9.64 6.19 -5.11
C ALA A 203 -10.73 5.10 -5.06
N SER A 204 -10.34 3.82 -5.10
CA SER A 204 -11.28 2.70 -5.02
C SER A 204 -11.97 2.60 -3.67
N ALA A 205 -11.24 2.78 -2.57
CA ALA A 205 -11.83 2.76 -1.23
C ALA A 205 -12.85 3.90 -1.06
N VAL A 206 -12.51 5.10 -1.48
CA VAL A 206 -13.42 6.27 -1.46
C VAL A 206 -14.65 6.02 -2.32
N LYS A 207 -14.49 5.40 -3.49
CA LYS A 207 -15.61 5.07 -4.37
C LYS A 207 -16.56 4.04 -3.75
N VAL A 208 -16.02 2.98 -3.13
CA VAL A 208 -16.82 1.98 -2.40
C VAL A 208 -17.53 2.61 -1.21
N ALA A 209 -16.85 3.49 -0.46
CA ALA A 209 -17.48 4.25 0.62
C ALA A 209 -18.68 5.06 0.13
N SER A 210 -18.54 5.79 -0.98
CA SER A 210 -19.65 6.52 -1.58
C SER A 210 -20.82 5.60 -1.98
N MET A 211 -20.53 4.50 -2.69
CA MET A 211 -21.56 3.55 -3.11
C MET A 211 -22.31 2.96 -1.92
N ARG A 212 -21.62 2.62 -0.85
CA ARG A 212 -22.22 2.04 0.36
C ARG A 212 -22.99 3.06 1.19
N ARG A 213 -22.53 4.32 1.24
CA ARG A 213 -23.28 5.44 1.84
C ARG A 213 -24.63 5.64 1.11
N ASP A 214 -24.59 5.69 -0.22
CA ASP A 214 -25.78 5.89 -1.03
C ASP A 214 -26.79 4.73 -0.88
N ALA A 215 -26.33 3.51 -0.65
CA ALA A 215 -27.13 2.32 -0.45
C ALA A 215 -27.63 2.14 0.99
N ASN A 216 -27.06 2.86 1.98
CA ASN A 216 -27.40 2.70 3.39
C ASN A 216 -28.30 3.82 3.92
N PRO A 217 -29.62 3.62 4.01
CA PRO A 217 -30.54 4.64 4.53
C PRO A 217 -30.33 4.99 6.01
N ASN A 218 -29.58 4.17 6.73
CA ASN A 218 -29.24 4.35 8.15
C ASN A 218 -27.78 4.78 8.34
N HIS A 219 -27.16 5.37 7.34
CA HIS A 219 -25.79 5.85 7.42
C HIS A 219 -25.61 6.88 8.55
N THR A 220 -24.61 6.65 9.40
CA THR A 220 -24.29 7.48 10.57
C THR A 220 -22.97 8.23 10.44
N GLY A 221 -22.11 7.83 9.50
CA GLY A 221 -20.74 8.32 9.35
C GLY A 221 -19.68 7.47 10.05
N ASN A 222 -20.09 6.56 10.95
CA ASN A 222 -19.15 5.76 11.74
C ASN A 222 -18.91 4.34 11.18
N GLU A 223 -19.50 4.03 10.03
CA GLU A 223 -19.39 2.71 9.42
C GLU A 223 -17.97 2.47 8.90
N ASN A 224 -17.48 1.23 9.02
CA ASN A 224 -16.12 0.83 8.64
C ASN A 224 -15.78 1.12 7.17
N TYR A 225 -16.76 1.12 6.28
CA TYR A 225 -16.54 1.44 4.87
C TYR A 225 -16.15 2.92 4.62
N ASN A 226 -16.31 3.79 5.62
CA ASN A 226 -15.85 5.17 5.53
C ASN A 226 -14.34 5.33 5.74
N TYR A 227 -13.63 4.23 6.02
CA TYR A 227 -12.21 4.27 6.34
C TYR A 227 -11.41 3.38 5.39
N PHE A 228 -10.18 3.78 5.08
CA PHE A 228 -9.24 2.96 4.33
C PHE A 228 -7.88 2.87 5.02
N LEU A 229 -7.20 1.75 4.82
CA LEU A 229 -5.92 1.46 5.45
C LEU A 229 -4.80 2.32 4.86
N THR A 230 -3.99 2.91 5.72
CA THR A 230 -2.90 3.81 5.35
C THR A 230 -1.64 3.53 6.15
N VAL A 231 -0.48 3.92 5.59
CA VAL A 231 0.77 4.09 6.32
C VAL A 231 1.29 5.49 6.05
N PHE A 232 1.47 6.28 7.10
CA PHE A 232 1.94 7.66 7.04
C PHE A 232 3.43 7.74 7.35
N PHE A 233 4.25 8.22 6.43
CA PHE A 233 5.67 8.45 6.63
C PHE A 233 5.99 9.95 6.63
N PRO A 234 6.87 10.43 7.52
CA PRO A 234 7.36 11.80 7.46
C PRO A 234 8.24 11.99 6.21
N GLU A 235 8.17 13.15 5.60
CA GLU A 235 8.91 13.43 4.35
C GLU A 235 10.41 13.28 4.47
N SER A 236 10.97 13.55 5.65
CA SER A 236 12.41 13.47 5.92
C SER A 236 12.96 12.03 5.85
N GLU A 237 12.12 11.03 6.07
CA GLU A 237 12.54 9.62 6.02
C GLU A 237 12.35 8.99 4.64
N LEU A 238 11.72 9.70 3.71
CA LEU A 238 11.47 9.17 2.38
C LEU A 238 12.69 9.32 1.47
N LYS A 239 12.98 8.25 0.73
CA LYS A 239 14.04 8.22 -0.29
C LYS A 239 13.43 8.06 -1.67
N ILE A 240 13.69 9.02 -2.54
CA ILE A 240 13.32 8.91 -3.95
C ILE A 240 14.37 8.04 -4.64
N LEU A 241 13.94 6.88 -5.14
CA LEU A 241 14.79 6.01 -5.94
C LEU A 241 14.69 6.38 -7.42
N PRO A 242 15.78 6.22 -8.20
CA PRO A 242 15.74 6.47 -9.63
C PRO A 242 14.77 5.51 -10.32
N TYR A 243 13.85 6.06 -11.09
CA TYR A 243 12.91 5.30 -11.91
C TYR A 243 13.40 5.26 -13.35
N ASN A 244 14.35 4.37 -13.61
CA ASN A 244 14.98 4.24 -14.93
C ASN A 244 14.11 3.42 -15.88
N ARG A 245 14.09 3.82 -17.15
CA ARG A 245 13.47 3.04 -18.23
C ARG A 245 14.57 2.35 -19.03
N VAL A 246 14.41 1.06 -19.25
CA VAL A 246 15.34 0.24 -20.03
C VAL A 246 14.70 -0.08 -21.37
N LEU A 247 15.39 0.27 -22.44
CA LEU A 247 15.03 -0.16 -23.79
C LEU A 247 15.77 -1.45 -24.11
N LYS A 248 15.03 -2.52 -24.44
CA LYS A 248 15.64 -3.82 -24.79
C LYS A 248 16.35 -3.84 -26.14
N SER A 249 15.86 -3.04 -27.07
CA SER A 249 16.45 -2.85 -28.40
C SER A 249 16.20 -1.42 -28.87
N LEU A 250 17.12 -0.92 -29.69
CA LEU A 250 16.96 0.30 -30.45
C LEU A 250 17.08 -0.10 -31.91
N ASP A 251 16.16 0.35 -32.76
CA ASP A 251 16.24 0.21 -34.21
C ASP A 251 17.25 1.21 -34.85
N LEU A 252 17.99 1.91 -34.00
CA LEU A 252 18.97 2.94 -34.34
C LEU A 252 20.30 2.63 -33.66
N SER A 253 21.40 3.13 -34.23
CA SER A 253 22.67 3.16 -33.50
C SER A 253 22.54 4.05 -32.25
N ILE A 254 23.38 3.83 -31.24
CA ILE A 254 23.41 4.68 -30.02
C ILE A 254 23.74 6.13 -30.39
N ASP A 255 24.57 6.36 -31.38
CA ASP A 255 24.96 7.71 -31.79
C ASP A 255 23.83 8.43 -32.56
N ASP A 256 23.09 7.72 -33.41
CA ASP A 256 21.89 8.27 -34.05
C ASP A 256 20.80 8.57 -33.02
N PHE A 257 20.62 7.69 -32.04
CA PHE A 257 19.69 7.92 -30.95
C PHE A 257 20.04 9.15 -30.11
N ARG A 258 21.34 9.32 -29.78
CA ARG A 258 21.81 10.52 -29.06
C ARG A 258 21.63 11.79 -29.91
N THR A 259 21.88 11.71 -31.21
CA THR A 259 21.69 12.83 -32.14
C THR A 259 20.22 13.26 -32.14
N GLN A 260 19.29 12.33 -32.31
CA GLN A 260 17.84 12.63 -32.26
C GLN A 260 17.38 13.15 -30.89
N LEU A 261 17.90 12.61 -29.80
CA LEU A 261 17.60 13.14 -28.48
C LEU A 261 18.09 14.56 -28.27
N SER A 262 19.26 14.91 -28.83
CA SER A 262 19.86 16.25 -28.72
C SER A 262 19.08 17.34 -29.45
N GLU A 263 18.20 16.97 -30.39
CA GLU A 263 17.27 17.90 -31.04
C GLU A 263 16.17 18.41 -30.11
N VAL A 264 15.86 17.62 -29.05
CA VAL A 264 14.75 17.91 -28.11
C VAL A 264 15.26 18.20 -26.71
N PHE A 265 16.38 17.63 -26.30
CA PHE A 265 16.92 17.69 -24.94
C PHE A 265 18.39 18.12 -24.92
N SER A 266 18.82 18.83 -23.90
CA SER A 266 20.24 18.98 -23.57
C SER A 266 20.73 17.69 -22.91
N ILE A 267 21.74 17.05 -23.46
CA ILE A 267 22.31 15.80 -22.98
C ILE A 267 23.62 16.10 -22.26
N GLU A 268 23.67 15.82 -20.95
CA GLU A 268 24.88 15.93 -20.16
C GLU A 268 25.29 14.56 -19.62
N ALA A 269 26.57 14.21 -19.74
CA ALA A 269 27.10 13.01 -19.11
C ALA A 269 27.32 13.27 -17.61
N ASN A 270 26.42 12.74 -16.78
CA ASN A 270 26.64 12.75 -15.35
C ASN A 270 27.20 11.40 -14.90
N GLY A 271 28.42 11.22 -14.62
CA GLY A 271 29.07 9.94 -14.28
C GLY A 271 28.38 9.04 -13.21
N VAL A 272 27.05 9.08 -13.07
CA VAL A 272 26.31 8.37 -12.05
C VAL A 272 25.45 7.25 -12.64
N SER A 273 25.82 6.10 -12.22
CA SER A 273 25.11 4.90 -11.80
C SER A 273 24.35 4.12 -12.86
N THR A 274 24.82 2.89 -12.97
CA THR A 274 24.02 1.75 -13.42
C THR A 274 22.70 1.69 -12.68
N PRO A 275 21.55 1.45 -13.36
CA PRO A 275 20.30 1.12 -12.69
C PRO A 275 20.53 -0.09 -11.78
N ARG A 276 20.18 0.00 -10.52
CA ARG A 276 20.12 -1.16 -9.66
C ARG A 276 18.97 -2.05 -10.16
N ARG A 277 19.27 -3.33 -10.31
CA ARG A 277 18.31 -4.36 -10.72
C ARG A 277 17.35 -4.67 -9.57
#